data_20fef0a5ae4e005f053fcd24566d8ba0
#
_entry.id   20fef0a5ae4e005f053fcd24566d8ba0
#
_cell.length_a   1.000
_cell.length_b   1.000
_cell.length_c   1.000
_cell.angle_alpha   90.00
_cell.angle_beta   90.00
_cell.angle_gamma   90.00
#
_symmetry.space_group_name_H-M   'P 1'
#
loop_
_entity.id
_entity.type
_entity.pdbx_description
1 polymer ?
#
loop_
_entity_poly.entity_id
_entity_poly.type
_entity_poly.pdbx_seq_one_letter_code
_entity_poly.pdbx_strand_id
1 'polypeptide(L)'
;MSIIVPATLASARWGVDVISLGRNDSQVKVRGYRVEPSEIELKILGFFQALGEPVEVAVIARPRDQLDAYLVAYLVGQAAQRPEHLDALRGELAEQLPAYMVPTHIAAIERMPTTPSGKRDDAALRALQLQVNNSQDYRKAQGEYEARLCQLAAELLKITSIAPEQSIFDCGATSLTAMRLVVLVEKLYGINVPLSAFVSAPTMEKLALLIERHGGEFKFNPLVPLRRMGLRKPLFLVHPMGGNILSYLRMLPHLPEDQPLYALQASGVDLGSQPIPSVEAQAAFYIESMRAVQPQGPYLIGGWSYGGFVAFEIANQLIAAGEQVDNVLVLDTMALSDQAKGKASDDGLLSWFFWELLWTSRGSELPVQLVPAHIESLQERFDFITDHAISIGAIPEGSTKAVMQRLFEVYRTNWDAATEYNYQSKRPALDITLVRAREPLPRILREMHDTIRSEYNDPLNGWTRKTSGKVRLVEVEGDHLTIMEEPYVGPLVKAIMDEIQRGSEQ
;
A
#
# COMPACT_ATOMS: atom_id res chain seq x y z
N MET A 1 40.12 12.38 17.44
CA MET A 1 39.15 12.98 18.38
C MET A 1 37.79 12.41 18.01
N SER A 2 37.20 11.63 18.88
CA SER A 2 35.88 11.02 18.62
C SER A 2 34.81 12.00 19.01
N ILE A 3 33.91 12.33 18.10
CA ILE A 3 32.74 13.17 18.38
C ILE A 3 31.56 12.21 18.58
N ILE A 4 30.99 12.23 19.77
CA ILE A 4 29.79 11.47 20.10
C ILE A 4 28.60 12.40 19.86
N VAL A 5 27.74 12.05 18.91
CA VAL A 5 26.48 12.76 18.68
C VAL A 5 25.39 12.00 19.43
N PRO A 6 24.53 12.65 20.23
CA PRO A 6 23.45 11.98 20.93
C PRO A 6 22.54 11.21 19.96
N ALA A 7 22.17 9.99 20.33
CA ALA A 7 21.33 9.06 19.60
C ALA A 7 21.94 8.34 18.36
N THR A 8 23.15 8.70 17.94
CA THR A 8 23.84 7.96 16.88
C THR A 8 25.33 7.89 17.23
N LEU A 9 25.89 6.69 17.38
CA LEU A 9 27.33 6.53 17.58
C LEU A 9 28.03 6.71 16.23
N ALA A 10 28.76 7.83 16.09
CA ALA A 10 29.59 8.07 14.93
C ALA A 10 31.02 8.36 15.38
N SER A 11 32.01 7.78 14.69
CA SER A 11 33.41 8.15 14.85
C SER A 11 33.92 8.84 13.58
N ALA A 12 34.51 10.02 13.73
CA ALA A 12 35.17 10.72 12.64
C ALA A 12 36.69 10.50 12.74
N ARG A 13 37.32 9.96 11.70
CA ARG A 13 38.77 10.04 11.51
C ARG A 13 39.10 11.22 10.57
N TRP A 14 40.18 11.88 10.89
CA TRP A 14 40.64 13.02 10.07
C TRP A 14 40.75 12.60 8.61
N GLY A 15 39.90 13.17 7.81
CA GLY A 15 40.07 13.13 6.39
C GLY A 15 38.97 12.53 5.56
N VAL A 16 37.77 12.12 5.99
CA VAL A 16 36.64 11.99 5.03
C VAL A 16 35.49 11.06 5.42
N ASP A 17 35.62 10.04 6.30
CA ASP A 17 34.52 9.11 6.49
C ASP A 17 33.90 9.18 7.90
N VAL A 18 32.61 9.43 7.98
CA VAL A 18 31.79 9.23 9.19
C VAL A 18 31.25 7.81 9.18
N ILE A 19 31.82 6.97 10.03
CA ILE A 19 31.32 5.59 10.19
C ILE A 19 30.20 5.62 11.24
N SER A 20 29.00 5.29 10.83
CA SER A 20 27.89 5.08 11.77
C SER A 20 28.10 3.74 12.49
N LEU A 21 28.26 3.79 13.80
CA LEU A 21 28.40 2.62 14.66
C LEU A 21 27.07 2.07 15.17
N GLY A 22 25.95 2.52 14.62
CA GLY A 22 24.60 2.15 15.06
C GLY A 22 23.98 3.17 16.01
N ARG A 23 22.84 2.82 16.58
CA ARG A 23 22.05 3.68 17.48
C ARG A 23 22.25 3.27 18.93
N ASN A 24 22.25 4.27 19.81
CA ASN A 24 22.35 4.09 21.26
C ASN A 24 20.98 4.27 21.97
N ASP A 25 19.89 4.39 21.19
CA ASP A 25 18.54 4.51 21.71
C ASP A 25 17.72 3.22 21.41
N SER A 26 16.65 3.00 22.19
CA SER A 26 15.73 1.86 22.02
C SER A 26 14.81 2.01 20.81
N GLN A 27 14.91 3.12 20.06
CA GLN A 27 14.07 3.42 18.95
C GLN A 27 14.34 2.49 17.76
N VAL A 28 13.27 2.03 17.16
CA VAL A 28 13.31 1.10 16.02
C VAL A 28 12.58 1.70 14.82
N LYS A 29 12.99 1.31 13.64
CA LYS A 29 12.29 1.67 12.40
C LYS A 29 11.37 0.53 12.03
N VAL A 30 10.05 0.78 12.02
CA VAL A 30 9.01 -0.20 11.67
C VAL A 30 8.22 0.38 10.51
N ARG A 31 8.17 -0.29 9.39
CA ARG A 31 7.46 0.16 8.18
C ARG A 31 7.81 1.61 7.78
N GLY A 32 9.07 2.02 7.97
CA GLY A 32 9.52 3.39 7.71
C GLY A 32 9.35 4.37 8.87
N TYR A 33 8.52 4.09 9.87
CA TYR A 33 8.24 4.95 11.02
C TYR A 33 9.23 4.74 12.16
N ARG A 34 9.54 5.83 12.85
CA ARG A 34 10.33 5.80 14.08
C ARG A 34 9.41 5.45 15.25
N VAL A 35 9.59 4.29 15.83
CA VAL A 35 8.77 3.74 16.91
C VAL A 35 9.60 3.63 18.18
N GLU A 36 9.02 4.04 19.31
CA GLU A 36 9.54 3.84 20.65
C GLU A 36 8.84 2.63 21.27
N PRO A 37 9.46 1.44 21.34
CA PRO A 37 8.80 0.25 21.89
C PRO A 37 8.31 0.43 23.33
N SER A 38 8.97 1.26 24.12
CA SER A 38 8.60 1.59 25.50
C SER A 38 7.23 2.28 25.61
N GLU A 39 6.81 3.05 24.61
CA GLU A 39 5.49 3.66 24.60
C GLU A 39 4.39 2.60 24.50
N ILE A 40 4.61 1.59 23.67
CA ILE A 40 3.71 0.45 23.51
C ILE A 40 3.69 -0.42 24.77
N GLU A 41 4.87 -0.67 25.37
CA GLU A 41 5.01 -1.39 26.64
C GLU A 41 4.16 -0.73 27.74
N LEU A 42 4.22 0.61 27.85
CA LEU A 42 3.43 1.37 28.82
C LEU A 42 1.92 1.22 28.61
N LYS A 43 1.44 1.20 27.37
CA LYS A 43 0.02 0.97 27.05
C LYS A 43 -0.43 -0.42 27.46
N ILE A 44 0.37 -1.44 27.15
CA ILE A 44 0.11 -2.82 27.53
C ILE A 44 0.07 -2.99 29.06
N LEU A 45 1.04 -2.42 29.75
CA LEU A 45 1.09 -2.42 31.21
C LEU A 45 -0.16 -1.75 31.81
N GLY A 46 -0.57 -0.60 31.24
CA GLY A 46 -1.76 0.12 31.69
C GLY A 46 -3.03 -0.70 31.55
N PHE A 47 -3.19 -1.43 30.45
CA PHE A 47 -4.32 -2.33 30.22
C PHE A 47 -4.42 -3.42 31.32
N PHE A 48 -3.34 -4.16 31.58
CA PHE A 48 -3.34 -5.22 32.59
C PHE A 48 -3.41 -4.69 34.02
N GLN A 49 -2.86 -3.49 34.27
CA GLN A 49 -3.01 -2.83 35.57
C GLN A 49 -4.47 -2.46 35.85
N ALA A 50 -5.22 -2.01 34.85
CA ALA A 50 -6.65 -1.74 34.97
C ALA A 50 -7.47 -2.98 35.30
N LEU A 51 -7.02 -4.16 34.84
CA LEU A 51 -7.61 -5.45 35.19
C LEU A 51 -7.19 -5.97 36.57
N GLY A 52 -6.25 -5.31 37.26
CA GLY A 52 -5.69 -5.77 38.52
C GLY A 52 -4.76 -6.99 38.38
N GLU A 53 -4.31 -7.29 37.17
CA GLU A 53 -3.51 -8.48 36.88
C GLU A 53 -2.14 -8.07 36.29
N PRO A 54 -1.09 -7.97 37.11
CA PRO A 54 0.21 -7.50 36.66
C PRO A 54 0.86 -8.49 35.68
N VAL A 55 1.49 -7.94 34.64
CA VAL A 55 2.29 -8.67 33.66
C VAL A 55 3.66 -8.02 33.51
N GLU A 56 4.65 -8.80 33.09
CA GLU A 56 5.90 -8.28 32.57
C GLU A 56 5.80 -8.22 31.04
N VAL A 57 6.28 -7.12 30.43
CA VAL A 57 6.12 -6.90 28.99
C VAL A 57 7.46 -6.52 28.36
N ALA A 58 7.68 -6.99 27.13
CA ALA A 58 8.75 -6.54 26.25
C ALA A 58 8.21 -6.41 24.83
N VAL A 59 8.41 -5.25 24.22
CA VAL A 59 8.10 -5.02 22.81
C VAL A 59 9.40 -4.98 22.00
N ILE A 60 9.53 -5.88 21.04
CA ILE A 60 10.74 -6.05 20.24
C ILE A 60 10.41 -5.90 18.77
N ALA A 61 11.21 -5.08 18.07
CA ALA A 61 11.20 -5.09 16.61
C ALA A 61 11.97 -6.31 16.11
N ARG A 62 11.30 -7.15 15.32
CA ARG A 62 11.89 -8.30 14.64
C ARG A 62 12.08 -7.97 13.16
N PRO A 63 13.26 -8.22 12.60
CA PRO A 63 13.47 -8.00 11.18
C PRO A 63 12.55 -8.94 10.39
N ARG A 64 11.83 -8.37 9.43
CA ARG A 64 11.06 -9.13 8.43
C ARG A 64 11.99 -9.50 7.27
N ASP A 65 12.84 -8.55 6.88
CA ASP A 65 13.93 -8.68 5.92
C ASP A 65 15.06 -7.69 6.27
N GLN A 66 15.99 -7.43 5.36
CA GLN A 66 17.13 -6.55 5.64
C GLN A 66 16.74 -5.08 5.89
N LEU A 67 15.53 -4.67 5.52
CA LEU A 67 15.12 -3.25 5.52
C LEU A 67 13.80 -2.98 6.26
N ASP A 68 13.02 -4.00 6.64
CA ASP A 68 11.76 -3.84 7.37
C ASP A 68 11.71 -4.67 8.65
N ALA A 69 10.98 -4.15 9.64
CA ALA A 69 10.76 -4.80 10.91
C ALA A 69 9.27 -4.76 11.29
N TYR A 70 8.85 -5.73 12.07
CA TYR A 70 7.53 -5.77 12.69
C TYR A 70 7.67 -5.89 14.22
N LEU A 71 6.66 -5.40 14.93
CA LEU A 71 6.64 -5.42 16.38
C LEU A 71 6.05 -6.71 16.93
N VAL A 72 6.68 -7.24 17.96
CA VAL A 72 6.20 -8.36 18.74
C VAL A 72 6.18 -7.96 20.20
N ALA A 73 5.04 -8.10 20.85
CA ALA A 73 4.91 -7.95 22.29
C ALA A 73 5.01 -9.34 22.95
N TYR A 74 5.96 -9.48 23.87
CA TYR A 74 6.12 -10.66 24.73
C TYR A 74 5.61 -10.34 26.12
N LEU A 75 4.75 -11.20 26.63
CA LEU A 75 4.09 -11.03 27.92
C LEU A 75 4.40 -12.19 28.85
N VAL A 76 4.72 -11.90 30.10
CA VAL A 76 4.88 -12.90 31.17
C VAL A 76 3.84 -12.63 32.26
N GLY A 77 3.10 -13.62 32.65
CA GLY A 77 2.07 -13.53 33.68
C GLY A 77 0.88 -14.43 33.42
N GLN A 78 0.09 -14.75 34.45
CA GLN A 78 -1.08 -15.61 34.28
C GLN A 78 -2.17 -14.98 33.42
N ALA A 79 -2.33 -13.67 33.50
CA ALA A 79 -3.27 -12.91 32.70
C ALA A 79 -2.95 -12.98 31.18
N ALA A 80 -1.67 -13.00 30.84
CA ALA A 80 -1.22 -13.10 29.46
C ALA A 80 -1.45 -14.49 28.82
N GLN A 81 -1.77 -15.50 29.60
CA GLN A 81 -2.09 -16.84 29.10
C GLN A 81 -3.57 -17.01 28.76
N ARG A 82 -4.40 -16.01 29.05
CA ARG A 82 -5.83 -16.04 28.77
C ARG A 82 -6.10 -15.42 27.40
N PRO A 83 -6.64 -16.19 26.44
CA PRO A 83 -6.90 -15.71 25.10
C PRO A 83 -7.79 -14.47 25.05
N GLU A 84 -8.83 -14.43 25.88
CA GLU A 84 -9.78 -13.32 25.98
C GLU A 84 -9.12 -11.99 26.34
N HIS A 85 -8.06 -12.02 27.17
CA HIS A 85 -7.30 -10.83 27.53
C HIS A 85 -6.42 -10.34 26.36
N LEU A 86 -5.86 -11.26 25.59
CA LEU A 86 -5.04 -10.90 24.43
C LEU A 86 -5.88 -10.30 23.29
N ASP A 87 -7.09 -10.80 23.09
CA ASP A 87 -8.02 -10.26 22.10
C ASP A 87 -8.54 -8.87 22.53
N ALA A 88 -8.90 -8.70 23.79
CA ALA A 88 -9.28 -7.40 24.35
C ALA A 88 -8.12 -6.38 24.27
N LEU A 89 -6.89 -6.80 24.59
CA LEU A 89 -5.68 -5.98 24.47
C LEU A 89 -5.44 -5.52 23.02
N ARG A 90 -5.64 -6.42 22.05
CA ARG A 90 -5.50 -6.04 20.62
C ARG A 90 -6.48 -4.96 20.22
N GLY A 91 -7.75 -5.09 20.64
CA GLY A 91 -8.77 -4.07 20.42
C GLY A 91 -8.37 -2.72 21.03
N GLU A 92 -7.99 -2.72 22.29
CA GLU A 92 -7.56 -1.52 23.02
C GLU A 92 -6.35 -0.83 22.36
N LEU A 93 -5.33 -1.62 21.97
CA LEU A 93 -4.14 -1.08 21.30
C LEU A 93 -4.48 -0.51 19.91
N ALA A 94 -5.40 -1.15 19.18
CA ALA A 94 -5.83 -0.66 17.88
C ALA A 94 -6.61 0.66 17.97
N GLU A 95 -7.31 0.91 19.08
CA GLU A 95 -8.00 2.18 19.35
C GLU A 95 -7.05 3.29 19.82
N GLN A 96 -5.98 2.96 20.56
CA GLN A 96 -5.12 3.93 21.23
C GLN A 96 -3.81 4.24 20.50
N LEU A 97 -3.38 3.39 19.59
CA LEU A 97 -2.10 3.50 18.89
C LEU A 97 -2.30 3.55 17.36
N PRO A 98 -1.44 4.29 16.66
CA PRO A 98 -1.35 4.20 15.22
C PRO A 98 -1.08 2.76 14.78
N ALA A 99 -1.64 2.34 13.64
CA ALA A 99 -1.56 0.95 13.17
C ALA A 99 -0.13 0.39 13.03
N TYR A 100 0.86 1.27 12.73
CA TYR A 100 2.27 0.87 12.64
C TYR A 100 2.91 0.60 14.02
N MET A 101 2.30 1.07 15.12
CA MET A 101 2.74 0.83 16.51
C MET A 101 2.03 -0.36 17.15
N VAL A 102 0.93 -0.85 16.57
CA VAL A 102 0.24 -2.03 17.08
C VAL A 102 1.10 -3.27 16.82
N PRO A 103 1.47 -4.04 17.86
CA PRO A 103 2.26 -5.24 17.68
C PRO A 103 1.57 -6.24 16.75
N THR A 104 2.28 -6.68 15.71
CA THR A 104 1.79 -7.70 14.77
C THR A 104 1.50 -9.02 15.49
N HIS A 105 2.29 -9.32 16.52
CA HIS A 105 2.11 -10.52 17.34
C HIS A 105 2.17 -10.14 18.82
N ILE A 106 1.27 -10.73 19.61
CA ILE A 106 1.28 -10.69 21.06
C ILE A 106 1.43 -12.14 21.54
N ALA A 107 2.55 -12.44 22.20
CA ALA A 107 2.91 -13.78 22.60
C ALA A 107 3.10 -13.88 24.12
N ALA A 108 2.39 -14.81 24.76
CA ALA A 108 2.67 -15.17 26.14
C ALA A 108 3.89 -16.11 26.20
N ILE A 109 4.84 -15.80 27.09
CA ILE A 109 6.02 -16.62 27.36
C ILE A 109 6.09 -16.95 28.84
N GLU A 110 6.77 -18.05 29.19
CA GLU A 110 6.86 -18.51 30.58
C GLU A 110 7.70 -17.57 31.45
N ARG A 111 8.78 -17.04 30.90
CA ARG A 111 9.69 -16.12 31.58
C ARG A 111 10.35 -15.16 30.62
N MET A 112 10.69 -13.95 31.09
CA MET A 112 11.46 -12.98 30.32
C MET A 112 12.93 -13.42 30.25
N PRO A 113 13.52 -13.60 29.07
CA PRO A 113 14.95 -13.88 28.93
C PRO A 113 15.79 -12.75 29.46
N THR A 114 16.85 -13.12 30.23
CA THR A 114 17.78 -12.15 30.80
C THR A 114 19.22 -12.52 30.45
N THR A 115 20.06 -11.52 30.26
CA THR A 115 21.51 -11.68 30.10
C THR A 115 22.16 -12.10 31.42
N PRO A 116 23.42 -12.57 31.45
CA PRO A 116 24.15 -12.88 32.68
C PRO A 116 24.26 -11.69 33.66
N SER A 117 24.13 -10.45 33.17
CA SER A 117 24.08 -9.24 33.96
C SER A 117 22.70 -8.89 34.53
N GLY A 118 21.66 -9.71 34.29
CA GLY A 118 20.32 -9.50 34.77
C GLY A 118 19.47 -8.52 33.95
N LYS A 119 19.97 -8.02 32.83
CA LYS A 119 19.19 -7.18 31.91
C LYS A 119 18.37 -8.02 30.95
N ARG A 120 17.26 -7.49 30.42
CA ARG A 120 16.47 -8.12 29.37
C ARG A 120 17.35 -8.51 28.16
N ASP A 121 17.21 -9.75 27.68
CA ASP A 121 17.94 -10.25 26.53
C ASP A 121 17.08 -10.14 25.27
N ASP A 122 17.16 -8.98 24.61
CA ASP A 122 16.43 -8.71 23.38
C ASP A 122 16.88 -9.62 22.22
N ALA A 123 18.11 -10.11 22.23
CA ALA A 123 18.60 -11.05 21.21
C ALA A 123 17.94 -12.43 21.36
N ALA A 124 17.81 -12.91 22.59
CA ALA A 124 17.09 -14.14 22.88
C ALA A 124 15.59 -14.00 22.52
N LEU A 125 14.95 -12.86 22.82
CA LEU A 125 13.57 -12.60 22.41
C LEU A 125 13.39 -12.59 20.89
N ARG A 126 14.34 -12.03 20.14
CA ARG A 126 14.31 -12.09 18.67
C ARG A 126 14.47 -13.50 18.11
N ALA A 127 15.17 -14.37 18.82
CA ALA A 127 15.41 -15.76 18.40
C ALA A 127 14.26 -16.72 18.74
N LEU A 128 13.33 -16.33 19.65
CA LEU A 128 12.20 -17.18 20.02
C LEU A 128 11.35 -17.49 18.79
N GLN A 129 10.99 -18.76 18.62
CA GLN A 129 9.96 -19.14 17.65
C GLN A 129 8.61 -18.62 18.15
N LEU A 130 7.97 -17.77 17.37
CA LEU A 130 6.62 -17.30 17.68
C LEU A 130 5.64 -18.44 17.46
N GLN A 131 5.11 -18.97 18.54
CA GLN A 131 3.85 -19.69 18.48
C GLN A 131 2.76 -18.61 18.38
N VAL A 132 2.16 -18.48 17.22
CA VAL A 132 0.98 -17.63 17.05
C VAL A 132 -0.15 -18.35 17.80
N ASN A 133 -0.34 -17.99 19.07
CA ASN A 133 -1.51 -18.43 19.83
C ASN A 133 -2.73 -17.73 19.24
N ASN A 134 -3.30 -18.33 18.23
CA ASN A 134 -4.62 -17.97 17.75
C ASN A 134 -5.63 -18.61 18.70
N SER A 135 -6.19 -17.80 19.56
CA SER A 135 -7.26 -18.18 20.52
C SER A 135 -8.61 -18.52 19.85
N GLN A 136 -8.67 -18.49 18.54
CA GLN A 136 -9.76 -19.07 17.78
C GLN A 136 -9.39 -20.52 17.42
N ASP A 137 -10.28 -21.47 17.68
CA ASP A 137 -10.20 -22.85 17.19
C ASP A 137 -10.31 -22.86 15.66
N TYR A 138 -9.25 -22.41 14.98
CA TYR A 138 -9.18 -22.48 13.54
C TYR A 138 -9.13 -23.94 13.10
N ARG A 139 -9.95 -24.25 12.10
CA ARG A 139 -9.90 -25.58 11.51
C ARG A 139 -8.58 -25.85 10.79
N LYS A 140 -8.24 -27.10 10.65
CA LYS A 140 -7.12 -27.49 9.79
C LYS A 140 -7.48 -27.30 8.31
N ALA A 141 -6.47 -27.01 7.51
CA ALA A 141 -6.61 -26.91 6.07
C ALA A 141 -7.23 -28.20 5.47
N GLN A 142 -8.18 -28.03 4.55
CA GLN A 142 -8.90 -29.12 3.88
C GLN A 142 -8.55 -29.11 2.39
N GLY A 143 -8.24 -30.29 1.87
CA GLY A 143 -7.84 -30.39 0.46
C GLY A 143 -6.41 -29.95 0.17
N GLU A 144 -5.95 -30.25 -1.03
CA GLU A 144 -4.58 -30.03 -1.45
C GLU A 144 -4.26 -28.53 -1.66
N TYR A 145 -5.15 -27.80 -2.33
CA TYR A 145 -4.96 -26.36 -2.62
C TYR A 145 -4.87 -25.55 -1.34
N GLU A 146 -5.82 -25.72 -0.43
CA GLU A 146 -5.86 -24.96 0.81
C GLU A 146 -4.65 -25.22 1.69
N ALA A 147 -4.26 -26.50 1.86
CA ALA A 147 -3.08 -26.87 2.63
C ALA A 147 -1.80 -26.26 2.05
N ARG A 148 -1.65 -26.32 0.73
CA ARG A 148 -0.47 -25.78 0.06
C ARG A 148 -0.43 -24.26 0.08
N LEU A 149 -1.58 -23.60 -0.11
CA LEU A 149 -1.67 -22.14 -0.02
C LEU A 149 -1.32 -21.64 1.39
N CYS A 150 -1.83 -22.31 2.44
CA CYS A 150 -1.47 -22.00 3.83
C CYS A 150 0.04 -22.15 4.06
N GLN A 151 0.63 -23.23 3.55
CA GLN A 151 2.08 -23.43 3.65
C GLN A 151 2.86 -22.30 2.95
N LEU A 152 2.54 -21.98 1.69
CA LEU A 152 3.19 -20.92 0.92
C LEU A 152 3.05 -19.55 1.59
N ALA A 153 1.85 -19.23 2.09
CA ALA A 153 1.60 -17.99 2.79
C ALA A 153 2.44 -17.91 4.08
N ALA A 154 2.50 -18.99 4.86
CA ALA A 154 3.32 -19.04 6.08
C ALA A 154 4.82 -18.88 5.78
N GLU A 155 5.33 -19.53 4.72
CA GLU A 155 6.71 -19.39 4.25
C GLU A 155 7.02 -17.94 3.85
N LEU A 156 6.14 -17.31 3.07
CA LEU A 156 6.29 -15.92 2.64
C LEU A 156 6.23 -14.92 3.79
N LEU A 157 5.37 -15.16 4.76
CA LEU A 157 5.19 -14.31 5.94
C LEU A 157 6.23 -14.62 7.03
N LYS A 158 7.03 -15.69 6.86
CA LYS A 158 8.01 -16.17 7.85
C LYS A 158 7.37 -16.44 9.22
N ILE A 159 6.17 -17.01 9.23
CA ILE A 159 5.45 -17.46 10.41
C ILE A 159 5.33 -18.98 10.44
N THR A 160 5.05 -19.55 11.60
CA THR A 160 4.99 -21.02 11.77
C THR A 160 3.85 -21.63 10.98
N SER A 161 2.69 -20.97 10.96
CA SER A 161 1.49 -21.41 10.26
C SER A 161 0.52 -20.24 10.08
N ILE A 162 -0.37 -20.36 9.12
CA ILE A 162 -1.55 -19.52 8.95
C ILE A 162 -2.78 -20.42 8.84
N ALA A 163 -3.85 -20.05 9.53
CA ALA A 163 -5.10 -20.77 9.41
C ALA A 163 -5.82 -20.44 8.10
N PRO A 164 -6.58 -21.38 7.52
CA PRO A 164 -7.26 -21.17 6.25
C PRO A 164 -8.18 -19.95 6.22
N GLU A 165 -8.86 -19.67 7.33
CA GLU A 165 -9.80 -18.56 7.49
C GLU A 165 -9.13 -17.21 7.80
N GLN A 166 -7.84 -17.21 8.11
CA GLN A 166 -7.12 -15.96 8.42
C GLN A 166 -6.81 -15.18 7.16
N SER A 167 -7.04 -13.87 7.22
CA SER A 167 -6.60 -12.97 6.17
C SER A 167 -5.07 -12.87 6.17
N ILE A 168 -4.44 -13.02 5.00
CA ILE A 168 -3.00 -12.83 4.87
C ILE A 168 -2.57 -11.42 5.24
N PHE A 169 -3.44 -10.42 4.99
CA PHE A 169 -3.16 -9.02 5.29
C PHE A 169 -3.14 -8.78 6.80
N ASP A 170 -4.05 -9.43 7.57
CA ASP A 170 -4.05 -9.38 9.04
C ASP A 170 -2.79 -10.05 9.62
N CYS A 171 -2.28 -11.07 8.92
CA CYS A 171 -1.00 -11.71 9.25
C CYS A 171 0.22 -10.91 8.77
N GLY A 172 0.00 -9.71 8.23
CA GLY A 172 1.06 -8.78 7.84
C GLY A 172 1.53 -8.91 6.40
N ALA A 173 0.75 -9.52 5.50
CA ALA A 173 1.05 -9.46 4.07
C ALA A 173 0.99 -8.03 3.54
N THR A 174 1.88 -7.73 2.62
CA THR A 174 1.85 -6.52 1.80
C THR A 174 1.36 -6.85 0.40
N SER A 175 1.13 -5.83 -0.43
CA SER A 175 0.86 -6.03 -1.86
C SER A 175 1.94 -6.87 -2.55
N LEU A 176 3.18 -6.71 -2.12
CA LEU A 176 4.30 -7.49 -2.62
C LEU A 176 4.22 -8.97 -2.18
N THR A 177 3.76 -9.25 -0.95
CA THR A 177 3.52 -10.62 -0.48
C THR A 177 2.40 -11.28 -1.28
N ALA A 178 1.31 -10.57 -1.55
CA ALA A 178 0.22 -11.07 -2.38
C ALA A 178 0.69 -11.37 -3.81
N MET A 179 1.49 -10.48 -4.40
CA MET A 179 2.09 -10.70 -5.72
C MET A 179 3.02 -11.93 -5.76
N ARG A 180 3.80 -12.14 -4.70
CA ARG A 180 4.63 -13.37 -4.55
C ARG A 180 3.78 -14.63 -4.57
N LEU A 181 2.68 -14.60 -3.80
CA LEU A 181 1.80 -15.76 -3.71
C LEU A 181 1.16 -16.08 -5.07
N VAL A 182 0.72 -15.06 -5.83
CA VAL A 182 0.25 -15.22 -7.22
C VAL A 182 1.29 -15.93 -8.08
N VAL A 183 2.53 -15.46 -8.09
CA VAL A 183 3.62 -16.04 -8.88
C VAL A 183 3.89 -17.49 -8.48
N LEU A 184 3.87 -17.80 -7.18
CA LEU A 184 4.07 -19.17 -6.70
C LEU A 184 2.94 -20.10 -7.08
N VAL A 185 1.69 -19.63 -7.04
CA VAL A 185 0.51 -20.38 -7.49
C VAL A 185 0.60 -20.65 -8.99
N GLU A 186 0.94 -19.64 -9.78
CA GLU A 186 1.15 -19.81 -11.23
C GLU A 186 2.25 -20.84 -11.53
N LYS A 187 3.39 -20.75 -10.86
CA LYS A 187 4.52 -21.66 -11.04
C LYS A 187 4.18 -23.11 -10.66
N LEU A 188 3.40 -23.30 -9.60
CA LEU A 188 3.09 -24.64 -9.08
C LEU A 188 1.93 -25.30 -9.79
N TYR A 189 0.92 -24.54 -10.17
CA TYR A 189 -0.34 -25.08 -10.68
C TYR A 189 -0.64 -24.65 -12.12
N GLY A 190 0.14 -23.75 -12.70
CA GLY A 190 -0.16 -23.16 -14.02
C GLY A 190 -1.40 -22.27 -14.02
N ILE A 191 -1.86 -21.85 -12.83
CA ILE A 191 -3.08 -21.08 -12.62
C ILE A 191 -2.72 -19.62 -12.42
N ASN A 192 -3.20 -18.77 -13.30
CA ASN A 192 -3.00 -17.32 -13.15
C ASN A 192 -4.10 -16.71 -12.30
N VAL A 193 -3.83 -16.55 -11.01
CA VAL A 193 -4.73 -15.88 -10.09
C VAL A 193 -4.53 -14.36 -10.23
N PRO A 194 -5.58 -13.57 -10.54
CA PRO A 194 -5.44 -12.13 -10.61
C PRO A 194 -5.14 -11.55 -9.22
N LEU A 195 -4.33 -10.48 -9.18
CA LEU A 195 -3.99 -9.82 -7.92
C LEU A 195 -5.22 -9.30 -7.18
N SER A 196 -6.24 -8.87 -7.93
CA SER A 196 -7.56 -8.46 -7.42
C SER A 196 -8.32 -9.59 -6.70
N ALA A 197 -8.00 -10.85 -6.96
CA ALA A 197 -8.62 -11.98 -6.25
C ALA A 197 -8.36 -11.92 -4.74
N PHE A 198 -7.20 -11.42 -4.33
CA PHE A 198 -6.87 -11.26 -2.90
C PHE A 198 -7.74 -10.23 -2.18
N VAL A 199 -8.35 -9.31 -2.92
CA VAL A 199 -9.32 -8.37 -2.34
C VAL A 199 -10.61 -9.09 -1.96
N SER A 200 -11.10 -9.97 -2.85
CA SER A 200 -12.33 -10.74 -2.63
C SER A 200 -12.11 -12.02 -1.82
N ALA A 201 -10.89 -12.55 -1.85
CA ALA A 201 -10.50 -13.81 -1.23
C ALA A 201 -9.17 -13.64 -0.44
N PRO A 202 -9.15 -12.81 0.63
CA PRO A 202 -7.91 -12.52 1.38
C PRO A 202 -7.47 -13.70 2.27
N THR A 203 -8.26 -14.77 2.36
CA THR A 203 -7.96 -15.98 3.15
C THR A 203 -7.61 -17.14 2.22
N MET A 204 -6.80 -18.06 2.71
CA MET A 204 -6.37 -19.22 1.91
C MET A 204 -7.53 -20.15 1.56
N GLU A 205 -8.52 -20.27 2.45
CA GLU A 205 -9.78 -20.97 2.18
C GLU A 205 -10.51 -20.38 0.96
N LYS A 206 -10.78 -19.07 1.00
CA LYS A 206 -11.49 -18.40 -0.09
C LYS A 206 -10.72 -18.44 -1.39
N LEU A 207 -9.40 -18.32 -1.32
CA LEU A 207 -8.53 -18.40 -2.50
C LEU A 207 -8.54 -19.81 -3.09
N ALA A 208 -8.45 -20.86 -2.27
CA ALA A 208 -8.56 -22.24 -2.71
C ALA A 208 -9.91 -22.51 -3.39
N LEU A 209 -11.02 -22.10 -2.77
CA LEU A 209 -12.36 -22.21 -3.34
C LEU A 209 -12.49 -21.45 -4.66
N LEU A 210 -11.85 -20.29 -4.77
CA LEU A 210 -11.86 -19.49 -5.99
C LEU A 210 -11.13 -20.22 -7.12
N ILE A 211 -9.96 -20.80 -6.84
CA ILE A 211 -9.17 -21.60 -7.77
C ILE A 211 -9.97 -22.83 -8.24
N GLU A 212 -10.56 -23.58 -7.31
CA GLU A 212 -11.36 -24.77 -7.62
C GLU A 212 -12.59 -24.46 -8.50
N ARG A 213 -13.32 -23.39 -8.17
CA ARG A 213 -14.54 -23.00 -8.92
C ARG A 213 -14.26 -22.53 -10.34
N HIS A 214 -13.15 -21.85 -10.56
CA HIS A 214 -12.83 -21.30 -11.87
C HIS A 214 -12.00 -22.25 -12.73
N GLY A 215 -11.58 -23.43 -12.22
CA GLY A 215 -10.75 -24.36 -12.97
C GLY A 215 -9.47 -23.76 -13.54
N GLY A 216 -9.00 -22.65 -12.91
CA GLY A 216 -7.83 -21.89 -13.35
C GLY A 216 -8.10 -20.81 -14.41
N GLU A 217 -9.31 -20.66 -14.90
CA GLU A 217 -9.69 -19.60 -15.84
C GLU A 217 -10.30 -18.40 -15.11
N PHE A 218 -9.52 -17.34 -14.95
CA PHE A 218 -9.99 -16.07 -14.41
C PHE A 218 -10.25 -15.10 -15.56
N LYS A 219 -11.47 -14.56 -15.62
CA LYS A 219 -11.78 -13.45 -16.54
C LYS A 219 -11.42 -12.14 -15.85
N PHE A 220 -10.65 -11.32 -16.53
CA PHE A 220 -10.34 -9.98 -16.06
C PHE A 220 -11.63 -9.14 -15.91
N ASN A 221 -11.79 -8.54 -14.74
CA ASN A 221 -12.81 -7.53 -14.47
C ASN A 221 -12.12 -6.32 -13.83
N PRO A 222 -12.14 -5.13 -14.45
CA PRO A 222 -11.50 -3.97 -13.89
C PRO A 222 -12.16 -3.50 -12.59
N LEU A 223 -13.46 -3.77 -12.42
CA LEU A 223 -14.21 -3.32 -11.25
C LEU A 223 -14.08 -4.33 -10.11
N VAL A 224 -13.29 -3.96 -9.12
CA VAL A 224 -13.02 -4.77 -7.93
C VAL A 224 -13.76 -4.21 -6.73
N PRO A 225 -14.70 -4.95 -6.17
CA PRO A 225 -15.41 -4.51 -4.96
C PRO A 225 -14.50 -4.68 -3.73
N LEU A 226 -14.10 -3.57 -3.12
CA LEU A 226 -13.38 -3.57 -1.86
C LEU A 226 -14.35 -3.72 -0.68
N ARG A 227 -15.51 -3.07 -0.77
CA ARG A 227 -16.65 -3.23 0.13
C ARG A 227 -17.94 -3.09 -0.66
N ARG A 228 -18.74 -4.16 -0.72
CA ARG A 228 -20.01 -4.19 -1.47
C ARG A 228 -21.19 -3.65 -0.66
N MET A 229 -21.15 -3.84 0.65
CA MET A 229 -22.26 -3.57 1.56
C MET A 229 -22.29 -2.10 1.95
N GLY A 230 -23.50 -1.58 2.14
CA GLY A 230 -23.75 -0.23 2.58
C GLY A 230 -24.93 0.41 1.88
N LEU A 231 -25.45 1.50 2.47
CA LEU A 231 -26.62 2.23 1.99
C LEU A 231 -26.25 3.56 1.30
N ARG A 232 -24.99 3.97 1.44
CA ARG A 232 -24.47 5.20 0.80
C ARG A 232 -24.24 4.97 -0.69
N LYS A 233 -24.14 6.07 -1.45
CA LYS A 233 -23.71 5.99 -2.86
C LYS A 233 -22.35 5.32 -2.98
N PRO A 234 -22.17 4.37 -3.91
CA PRO A 234 -20.86 3.75 -4.15
C PRO A 234 -19.80 4.78 -4.51
N LEU A 235 -18.63 4.69 -3.87
CA LEU A 235 -17.44 5.42 -4.27
C LEU A 235 -16.62 4.55 -5.22
N PHE A 236 -16.33 5.08 -6.42
CA PHE A 236 -15.49 4.43 -7.42
C PHE A 236 -14.12 5.11 -7.47
N LEU A 237 -13.06 4.37 -7.20
CA LEU A 237 -11.68 4.88 -7.21
C LEU A 237 -10.85 4.25 -8.32
N VAL A 238 -10.30 5.07 -9.18
CA VAL A 238 -9.42 4.61 -10.28
C VAL A 238 -8.00 4.41 -9.77
N HIS A 239 -7.34 3.36 -10.25
CA HIS A 239 -5.96 2.99 -9.91
C HIS A 239 -4.93 4.12 -10.14
N PRO A 240 -3.83 4.16 -9.37
CA PRO A 240 -2.69 5.04 -9.65
C PRO A 240 -1.85 4.55 -10.83
N MET A 241 -0.72 5.19 -11.10
CA MET A 241 0.13 4.94 -12.27
C MET A 241 0.51 3.47 -12.45
N GLY A 242 0.83 2.76 -11.37
CA GLY A 242 1.20 1.33 -11.40
C GLY A 242 0.04 0.37 -11.72
N GLY A 243 -1.18 0.86 -11.88
CA GLY A 243 -2.34 0.07 -12.32
C GLY A 243 -3.00 -0.80 -11.25
N ASN A 244 -2.37 -1.02 -10.09
CA ASN A 244 -2.92 -1.84 -9.01
C ASN A 244 -3.78 -0.99 -8.05
N ILE A 245 -4.66 -1.67 -7.32
CA ILE A 245 -5.63 -1.02 -6.43
C ILE A 245 -5.42 -1.31 -4.95
N LEU A 246 -4.34 -2.00 -4.61
CA LEU A 246 -4.13 -2.53 -3.25
C LEU A 246 -3.91 -1.43 -2.21
N SER A 247 -3.43 -0.25 -2.64
CA SER A 247 -3.31 0.93 -1.77
C SER A 247 -4.66 1.35 -1.15
N TYR A 248 -5.76 1.18 -1.90
CA TYR A 248 -7.09 1.54 -1.42
C TYR A 248 -7.63 0.61 -0.31
N LEU A 249 -7.06 -0.59 -0.12
CA LEU A 249 -7.42 -1.47 0.99
C LEU A 249 -7.16 -0.80 2.35
N ARG A 250 -6.16 0.07 2.44
CA ARG A 250 -5.83 0.80 3.66
C ARG A 250 -6.87 1.84 4.05
N MET A 251 -7.73 2.25 3.12
CA MET A 251 -8.84 3.15 3.41
C MET A 251 -9.99 2.45 4.15
N LEU A 252 -10.14 1.12 3.98
CA LEU A 252 -11.30 0.37 4.48
C LEU A 252 -11.54 0.49 6.00
N PRO A 253 -10.51 0.43 6.86
CA PRO A 253 -10.70 0.58 8.31
C PRO A 253 -11.21 1.95 8.74
N HIS A 254 -10.96 2.98 7.91
CA HIS A 254 -11.29 4.37 8.21
C HIS A 254 -12.60 4.85 7.55
N LEU A 255 -13.13 4.07 6.61
CA LEU A 255 -14.40 4.37 5.97
C LEU A 255 -15.58 3.96 6.84
N PRO A 256 -16.70 4.74 6.88
CA PRO A 256 -17.94 4.29 7.47
C PRO A 256 -18.33 2.90 6.98
N GLU A 257 -18.85 2.05 7.86
CA GLU A 257 -19.21 0.67 7.53
C GLU A 257 -20.25 0.57 6.41
N ASP A 258 -21.11 1.58 6.28
CA ASP A 258 -22.17 1.68 5.29
C ASP A 258 -21.73 2.34 3.97
N GLN A 259 -20.40 2.60 3.77
CA GLN A 259 -19.86 3.17 2.54
C GLN A 259 -19.39 2.06 1.58
N PRO A 260 -20.12 1.77 0.49
CA PRO A 260 -19.61 0.89 -0.57
C PRO A 260 -18.39 1.52 -1.27
N LEU A 261 -17.36 0.72 -1.47
CA LEU A 261 -16.13 1.12 -2.15
C LEU A 261 -15.78 0.13 -3.25
N TYR A 262 -15.61 0.65 -4.44
CA TYR A 262 -15.16 -0.10 -5.61
C TYR A 262 -13.90 0.53 -6.16
N ALA A 263 -12.94 -0.29 -6.55
CA ALA A 263 -11.73 0.16 -7.20
C ALA A 263 -11.68 -0.32 -8.64
N LEU A 264 -11.18 0.53 -9.52
CA LEU A 264 -11.00 0.24 -10.94
C LEU A 264 -9.52 -0.05 -11.19
N GLN A 265 -9.21 -1.30 -11.53
CA GLN A 265 -7.86 -1.81 -11.79
C GLN A 265 -7.50 -1.68 -13.26
N ALA A 266 -6.24 -1.37 -13.57
CA ALA A 266 -5.78 -1.29 -14.94
C ALA A 266 -5.84 -2.64 -15.66
N SER A 267 -6.27 -2.62 -16.91
CA SER A 267 -6.02 -3.73 -17.82
C SER A 267 -4.51 -3.89 -18.04
N GLY A 268 -4.04 -5.12 -18.15
CA GLY A 268 -2.63 -5.45 -18.29
C GLY A 268 -1.91 -5.80 -16.98
N VAL A 269 -2.49 -5.50 -15.80
CA VAL A 269 -1.94 -5.94 -14.51
C VAL A 269 -2.01 -7.45 -14.38
N ASP A 270 -3.13 -8.04 -14.78
CA ASP A 270 -3.34 -9.48 -14.76
C ASP A 270 -3.00 -10.12 -16.11
N LEU A 271 -2.55 -11.38 -16.10
CA LEU A 271 -2.27 -12.14 -17.32
C LEU A 271 -3.53 -12.24 -18.20
N GLY A 272 -3.32 -12.24 -19.51
CA GLY A 272 -4.40 -12.36 -20.50
C GLY A 272 -5.13 -11.07 -20.83
N SER A 273 -4.78 -9.94 -20.16
CA SER A 273 -5.24 -8.61 -20.54
C SER A 273 -4.08 -7.73 -21.03
N GLN A 274 -4.38 -6.77 -21.88
CA GLN A 274 -3.40 -5.81 -22.41
C GLN A 274 -3.68 -4.42 -21.85
N PRO A 275 -2.66 -3.58 -21.59
CA PRO A 275 -2.87 -2.21 -21.19
C PRO A 275 -3.66 -1.42 -22.23
N ILE A 276 -4.57 -0.57 -21.78
CA ILE A 276 -5.38 0.30 -22.65
C ILE A 276 -4.61 1.61 -22.86
N PRO A 277 -4.33 2.02 -24.11
CA PRO A 277 -3.30 3.01 -24.40
C PRO A 277 -3.71 4.48 -24.19
N SER A 278 -4.98 4.80 -23.95
CA SER A 278 -5.42 6.18 -23.77
C SER A 278 -6.35 6.35 -22.58
N VAL A 279 -6.31 7.52 -21.94
CA VAL A 279 -7.19 7.89 -20.82
C VAL A 279 -8.66 7.78 -21.22
N GLU A 280 -9.00 8.21 -22.43
CA GLU A 280 -10.37 8.17 -22.96
C GLU A 280 -10.89 6.75 -23.12
N ALA A 281 -10.07 5.85 -23.64
CA ALA A 281 -10.44 4.44 -23.81
C ALA A 281 -10.53 3.72 -22.46
N GLN A 282 -9.62 4.03 -21.52
CA GLN A 282 -9.72 3.52 -20.15
C GLN A 282 -11.01 3.98 -19.47
N ALA A 283 -11.34 5.27 -19.58
CA ALA A 283 -12.56 5.83 -19.02
C ALA A 283 -13.82 5.14 -19.57
N ALA A 284 -13.90 4.95 -20.89
CA ALA A 284 -15.03 4.27 -21.53
C ALA A 284 -15.19 2.82 -21.02
N PHE A 285 -14.08 2.10 -20.90
CA PHE A 285 -14.05 0.73 -20.39
C PHE A 285 -14.50 0.65 -18.93
N TYR A 286 -14.09 1.60 -18.10
CA TYR A 286 -14.49 1.64 -16.70
C TYR A 286 -15.95 2.04 -16.51
N ILE A 287 -16.48 2.95 -17.32
CA ILE A 287 -17.90 3.33 -17.30
C ILE A 287 -18.79 2.11 -17.54
N GLU A 288 -18.43 1.26 -18.52
CA GLU A 288 -19.18 0.02 -18.79
C GLU A 288 -19.24 -0.88 -17.55
N SER A 289 -18.10 -1.03 -16.88
CA SER A 289 -18.01 -1.85 -15.66
C SER A 289 -18.74 -1.22 -14.46
N MET A 290 -18.69 0.10 -14.30
CA MET A 290 -19.41 0.84 -13.26
C MET A 290 -20.92 0.70 -13.40
N ARG A 291 -21.45 0.75 -14.64
CA ARG A 291 -22.88 0.60 -14.92
C ARG A 291 -23.44 -0.77 -14.54
N ALA A 292 -22.60 -1.80 -14.45
CA ALA A 292 -23.01 -3.10 -13.95
C ALA A 292 -23.38 -3.08 -12.44
N VAL A 293 -22.87 -2.12 -11.69
CA VAL A 293 -23.14 -1.93 -10.24
C VAL A 293 -24.11 -0.77 -10.01
N GLN A 294 -23.91 0.32 -10.71
CA GLN A 294 -24.74 1.53 -10.63
C GLN A 294 -25.15 1.94 -12.05
N PRO A 295 -26.36 1.53 -12.53
CA PRO A 295 -26.79 1.79 -13.90
C PRO A 295 -26.99 3.26 -14.27
N GLN A 296 -27.26 4.12 -13.28
CA GLN A 296 -27.55 5.55 -13.45
C GLN A 296 -26.87 6.39 -12.38
N GLY A 297 -26.54 7.62 -12.73
CA GLY A 297 -26.03 8.61 -11.81
C GLY A 297 -27.03 9.01 -10.68
N PRO A 298 -26.65 9.88 -9.76
CA PRO A 298 -25.37 10.59 -9.76
C PRO A 298 -24.20 9.71 -9.27
N TYR A 299 -23.07 9.78 -10.00
CA TYR A 299 -21.87 9.00 -9.68
C TYR A 299 -20.93 9.77 -8.76
N LEU A 300 -20.27 9.02 -7.86
CA LEU A 300 -19.20 9.51 -7.00
C LEU A 300 -17.89 8.82 -7.42
N ILE A 301 -16.98 9.60 -7.99
CA ILE A 301 -15.80 9.07 -8.68
C ILE A 301 -14.56 9.77 -8.17
N GLY A 302 -13.47 9.06 -8.07
CA GLY A 302 -12.18 9.64 -7.73
C GLY A 302 -11.00 8.80 -8.17
N GLY A 303 -9.80 9.27 -7.86
CA GLY A 303 -8.58 8.54 -8.12
C GLY A 303 -7.36 9.24 -7.58
N TRP A 304 -6.38 8.45 -7.18
CA TRP A 304 -5.10 8.92 -6.68
C TRP A 304 -4.08 8.98 -7.81
N SER A 305 -3.27 10.05 -7.83
CA SER A 305 -2.20 10.21 -8.82
C SER A 305 -2.76 10.15 -10.25
N TYR A 306 -2.29 9.25 -11.08
CA TYR A 306 -2.82 8.99 -12.43
C TYR A 306 -4.35 8.77 -12.45
N GLY A 307 -4.88 8.10 -11.43
CA GLY A 307 -6.30 7.83 -11.33
C GLY A 307 -7.19 9.08 -11.35
N GLY A 308 -6.68 10.23 -10.93
CA GLY A 308 -7.38 11.51 -11.02
C GLY A 308 -7.64 11.97 -12.46
N PHE A 309 -6.71 11.71 -13.40
CA PHE A 309 -6.95 11.98 -14.83
C PHE A 309 -8.08 11.16 -15.39
N VAL A 310 -8.04 9.85 -15.12
CA VAL A 310 -9.04 8.93 -15.64
C VAL A 310 -10.39 9.19 -14.98
N ALA A 311 -10.42 9.49 -13.67
CA ALA A 311 -11.66 9.86 -12.96
C ALA A 311 -12.30 11.13 -13.56
N PHE A 312 -11.50 12.13 -13.89
CA PHE A 312 -11.96 13.33 -14.58
C PHE A 312 -12.54 13.01 -15.96
N GLU A 313 -11.89 12.16 -16.75
CA GLU A 313 -12.38 11.76 -18.05
C GLU A 313 -13.64 10.89 -17.98
N ILE A 314 -13.74 9.99 -16.99
CA ILE A 314 -14.98 9.24 -16.71
C ILE A 314 -16.13 10.22 -16.48
N ALA A 315 -15.94 11.21 -15.62
CA ALA A 315 -16.95 12.22 -15.36
C ALA A 315 -17.32 13.02 -16.62
N ASN A 316 -16.35 13.37 -17.44
CA ASN A 316 -16.54 14.05 -18.72
C ASN A 316 -17.45 13.23 -19.66
N GLN A 317 -17.15 11.95 -19.84
CA GLN A 317 -17.91 11.07 -20.71
C GLN A 317 -19.32 10.81 -20.17
N LEU A 318 -19.49 10.66 -18.85
CA LEU A 318 -20.79 10.50 -18.21
C LEU A 318 -21.67 11.74 -18.40
N ILE A 319 -21.12 12.94 -18.16
CA ILE A 319 -21.83 14.21 -18.38
C ILE A 319 -22.21 14.36 -19.86
N ALA A 320 -21.30 14.05 -20.77
CA ALA A 320 -21.57 14.08 -22.21
C ALA A 320 -22.68 13.08 -22.63
N ALA A 321 -22.84 11.99 -21.88
CA ALA A 321 -23.92 11.03 -22.05
C ALA A 321 -25.24 11.41 -21.35
N GLY A 322 -25.29 12.58 -20.68
CA GLY A 322 -26.49 13.08 -19.97
C GLY A 322 -26.64 12.53 -18.55
N GLU A 323 -25.60 11.87 -18.02
CA GLU A 323 -25.59 11.36 -16.65
C GLU A 323 -25.17 12.43 -15.64
N GLN A 324 -25.58 12.26 -14.39
CA GLN A 324 -25.17 13.13 -13.30
C GLN A 324 -23.92 12.59 -12.62
N VAL A 325 -22.99 13.49 -12.31
CA VAL A 325 -21.79 13.25 -11.48
C VAL A 325 -21.84 14.23 -10.32
N ASP A 326 -21.82 13.71 -9.09
CA ASP A 326 -21.91 14.56 -7.90
C ASP A 326 -20.65 15.38 -7.69
N ASN A 327 -19.48 14.69 -7.73
CA ASN A 327 -18.19 15.30 -7.51
C ASN A 327 -17.09 14.39 -8.04
N VAL A 328 -15.96 14.97 -8.44
CA VAL A 328 -14.76 14.24 -8.79
C VAL A 328 -13.68 14.50 -7.74
N LEU A 329 -13.29 13.42 -7.06
CA LEU A 329 -12.24 13.44 -6.06
C LEU A 329 -10.87 13.19 -6.72
N VAL A 330 -10.06 14.21 -6.86
CA VAL A 330 -8.69 14.08 -7.39
C VAL A 330 -7.71 14.08 -6.21
N LEU A 331 -7.14 12.90 -5.93
CA LEU A 331 -6.27 12.70 -4.79
C LEU A 331 -4.82 12.93 -5.22
N ASP A 332 -4.30 14.08 -4.85
CA ASP A 332 -2.95 14.58 -5.13
C ASP A 332 -2.54 14.45 -6.61
N THR A 333 -3.47 14.74 -7.51
CA THR A 333 -3.28 14.71 -8.96
C THR A 333 -3.02 16.11 -9.50
N MET A 334 -2.02 16.25 -10.37
CA MET A 334 -1.77 17.50 -11.10
C MET A 334 -2.42 17.44 -12.47
N ALA A 335 -3.17 18.47 -12.85
CA ALA A 335 -3.69 18.62 -14.19
C ALA A 335 -2.58 19.12 -15.12
N LEU A 336 -1.94 18.22 -15.87
CA LEU A 336 -0.83 18.56 -16.75
C LEU A 336 -1.20 19.66 -17.75
N SER A 337 -0.29 20.61 -17.94
CA SER A 337 -0.43 21.65 -18.96
C SER A 337 -0.06 21.11 -20.35
N ASP A 338 -0.53 21.78 -21.40
CA ASP A 338 -0.15 21.44 -22.78
C ASP A 338 1.36 21.61 -23.04
N GLN A 339 2.07 22.35 -22.18
CA GLN A 339 3.52 22.52 -22.23
C GLN A 339 4.28 21.37 -21.55
N ALA A 340 3.62 20.61 -20.68
CA ALA A 340 4.20 19.44 -20.01
C ALA A 340 4.26 18.19 -20.92
N LYS A 341 3.85 18.30 -22.17
CA LYS A 341 3.85 17.23 -23.16
C LYS A 341 5.29 16.90 -23.58
N GLY A 342 5.96 16.08 -22.83
CA GLY A 342 7.25 15.52 -23.17
C GLY A 342 7.30 14.06 -22.78
N LYS A 343 7.82 13.19 -23.66
CA LYS A 343 8.10 11.82 -23.27
C LYS A 343 9.14 11.85 -22.16
N ALA A 344 8.84 11.14 -21.07
CA ALA A 344 9.87 10.90 -20.06
C ALA A 344 11.08 10.24 -20.72
N SER A 345 12.28 10.56 -20.27
CA SER A 345 13.44 9.73 -20.65
C SER A 345 13.25 8.32 -20.09
N ASP A 346 13.81 7.31 -20.76
CA ASP A 346 13.79 5.94 -20.31
C ASP A 346 14.30 5.81 -18.86
N ASP A 347 15.34 6.55 -18.50
CA ASP A 347 15.86 6.62 -17.13
C ASP A 347 14.87 7.23 -16.14
N GLY A 348 14.15 8.25 -16.56
CA GLY A 348 13.10 8.85 -15.75
C GLY A 348 11.99 7.84 -15.46
N LEU A 349 11.53 7.14 -16.49
CA LEU A 349 10.45 6.16 -16.37
C LEU A 349 10.83 4.98 -15.47
N LEU A 350 12.04 4.42 -15.67
CA LEU A 350 12.57 3.34 -14.84
C LEU A 350 12.73 3.77 -13.39
N SER A 351 13.26 4.96 -13.16
CA SER A 351 13.47 5.53 -11.84
C SER A 351 12.13 5.66 -11.10
N TRP A 352 11.10 6.21 -11.75
CA TRP A 352 9.79 6.34 -11.16
C TRP A 352 9.13 5.00 -10.86
N PHE A 353 9.15 4.08 -11.83
CA PHE A 353 8.55 2.75 -11.67
C PHE A 353 9.16 1.99 -10.48
N PHE A 354 10.48 1.89 -10.45
CA PHE A 354 11.15 1.18 -9.37
C PHE A 354 11.04 1.92 -8.04
N TRP A 355 11.03 3.24 -8.08
CA TRP A 355 10.89 4.02 -6.87
C TRP A 355 9.48 3.87 -6.25
N GLU A 356 8.42 3.98 -7.03
CA GLU A 356 7.05 3.76 -6.57
C GLU A 356 6.86 2.33 -6.03
N LEU A 357 7.36 1.33 -6.77
CA LEU A 357 7.26 -0.07 -6.38
C LEU A 357 7.99 -0.37 -5.06
N LEU A 358 9.13 0.24 -4.85
CA LEU A 358 9.99 -0.02 -3.71
C LEU A 358 9.73 0.90 -2.53
N TRP A 359 9.29 2.12 -2.78
CA TRP A 359 8.86 3.03 -1.73
C TRP A 359 7.70 2.45 -0.92
N THR A 360 6.67 1.96 -1.59
CA THR A 360 5.54 1.28 -0.93
C THR A 360 5.98 0.04 -0.16
N SER A 361 7.17 -0.48 -0.45
CA SER A 361 7.73 -1.64 0.21
C SER A 361 8.72 -1.30 1.32
N ARG A 362 9.51 -0.20 1.24
CA ARG A 362 10.71 -0.07 2.09
C ARG A 362 11.23 1.34 2.38
N GLY A 363 10.76 2.39 1.76
CA GLY A 363 11.27 3.76 1.99
C GLY A 363 12.77 3.94 1.69
N SER A 364 13.37 3.15 0.79
CA SER A 364 14.78 3.21 0.44
C SER A 364 14.99 3.70 -0.98
N GLU A 365 15.99 4.59 -1.14
CA GLU A 365 16.44 5.05 -2.45
C GLU A 365 17.06 3.88 -3.22
N LEU A 366 16.46 3.51 -4.36
CA LEU A 366 17.15 2.67 -5.34
C LEU A 366 17.90 3.58 -6.30
N PRO A 367 19.22 3.49 -6.33
CA PRO A 367 19.97 4.30 -7.26
C PRO A 367 19.86 3.68 -8.67
N VAL A 368 19.01 4.24 -9.53
CA VAL A 368 19.09 4.01 -10.98
C VAL A 368 20.48 4.39 -11.51
N GLN A 369 21.19 5.24 -10.78
CA GLN A 369 22.60 5.60 -10.98
C GLN A 369 23.59 4.39 -10.95
N LEU A 370 23.15 3.22 -10.49
CA LEU A 370 23.98 2.00 -10.50
C LEU A 370 24.02 1.30 -11.86
N VAL A 371 23.17 1.69 -12.82
CA VAL A 371 23.20 1.08 -14.16
C VAL A 371 24.51 1.46 -14.85
N PRO A 372 25.35 0.45 -15.23
CA PRO A 372 26.59 0.74 -15.91
C PRO A 372 26.38 1.51 -17.22
N ALA A 373 27.23 2.49 -17.50
CA ALA A 373 27.10 3.39 -18.66
C ALA A 373 27.12 2.68 -20.03
N HIS A 374 27.61 1.44 -20.09
CA HIS A 374 27.61 0.65 -21.32
C HIS A 374 26.28 -0.07 -21.61
N ILE A 375 25.35 -0.06 -20.66
CA ILE A 375 24.00 -0.63 -20.84
C ILE A 375 23.12 0.48 -21.43
N GLU A 376 22.84 0.38 -22.74
CA GLU A 376 22.13 1.44 -23.47
C GLU A 376 20.63 1.14 -23.65
N SER A 377 20.27 -0.14 -23.83
CA SER A 377 18.87 -0.49 -24.08
C SER A 377 18.01 -0.43 -22.82
N LEU A 378 16.79 0.07 -22.96
CA LEU A 378 15.80 0.15 -21.89
C LEU A 378 15.55 -1.23 -21.25
N GLN A 379 15.50 -2.30 -22.07
CA GLN A 379 15.28 -3.65 -21.58
C GLN A 379 16.44 -4.15 -20.72
N GLU A 380 17.67 -3.95 -21.14
CA GLU A 380 18.85 -4.36 -20.37
C GLU A 380 18.99 -3.57 -19.06
N ARG A 381 18.65 -2.27 -19.07
CA ARG A 381 18.58 -1.43 -17.87
C ARG A 381 17.51 -1.92 -16.90
N PHE A 382 16.32 -2.21 -17.42
CA PHE A 382 15.23 -2.77 -16.63
C PHE A 382 15.64 -4.11 -16.00
N ASP A 383 16.25 -5.01 -16.78
CA ASP A 383 16.70 -6.31 -16.31
C ASP A 383 17.78 -6.18 -15.23
N PHE A 384 18.75 -5.28 -15.44
CA PHE A 384 19.81 -4.99 -14.47
C PHE A 384 19.24 -4.50 -13.13
N ILE A 385 18.33 -3.50 -13.18
CA ILE A 385 17.70 -2.95 -11.97
C ILE A 385 16.86 -4.00 -11.27
N THR A 386 16.11 -4.83 -12.03
CA THR A 386 15.30 -5.91 -11.49
C THR A 386 16.17 -6.94 -10.78
N ASP A 387 17.25 -7.41 -11.40
CA ASP A 387 18.19 -8.38 -10.82
C ASP A 387 18.85 -7.80 -9.56
N HIS A 388 19.25 -6.54 -9.61
CA HIS A 388 19.80 -5.85 -8.44
C HIS A 388 18.77 -5.74 -7.31
N ALA A 389 17.54 -5.34 -7.61
CA ALA A 389 16.47 -5.23 -6.63
C ALA A 389 16.12 -6.60 -5.98
N ILE A 390 16.21 -7.70 -6.76
CA ILE A 390 16.09 -9.06 -6.24
C ILE A 390 17.28 -9.39 -5.33
N SER A 391 18.51 -9.10 -5.75
CA SER A 391 19.72 -9.44 -5.00
C SER A 391 19.79 -8.79 -3.62
N ILE A 392 19.29 -7.55 -3.49
CA ILE A 392 19.19 -6.84 -2.20
C ILE A 392 17.90 -7.17 -1.44
N GLY A 393 17.09 -8.11 -1.93
CA GLY A 393 15.83 -8.53 -1.34
C GLY A 393 14.73 -7.45 -1.39
N ALA A 394 14.90 -6.42 -2.24
CA ALA A 394 13.91 -5.36 -2.46
C ALA A 394 12.71 -5.88 -3.25
N ILE A 395 12.96 -6.71 -4.25
CA ILE A 395 11.97 -7.51 -4.94
C ILE A 395 12.17 -8.98 -4.52
N PRO A 396 11.11 -9.76 -4.38
CA PRO A 396 11.19 -11.16 -4.00
C PRO A 396 12.01 -12.00 -4.99
N GLU A 397 12.82 -12.92 -4.47
CA GLU A 397 13.60 -13.88 -5.26
C GLU A 397 12.76 -14.79 -6.17
N GLY A 398 11.46 -14.92 -5.92
CA GLY A 398 10.51 -15.68 -6.76
C GLY A 398 9.76 -14.85 -7.79
N SER A 399 9.95 -13.53 -7.85
CA SER A 399 9.29 -12.68 -8.86
C SER A 399 9.91 -12.95 -10.22
N THR A 400 9.13 -13.44 -11.18
CA THR A 400 9.65 -13.62 -12.52
C THR A 400 9.84 -12.26 -13.19
N LYS A 401 10.91 -12.10 -13.98
CA LYS A 401 11.11 -10.90 -14.80
C LYS A 401 9.87 -10.57 -15.65
N ALA A 402 9.15 -11.59 -16.10
CA ALA A 402 7.92 -11.43 -16.87
C ALA A 402 6.80 -10.68 -16.11
N VAL A 403 6.65 -10.92 -14.81
CA VAL A 403 5.68 -10.18 -13.98
C VAL A 403 6.10 -8.72 -13.85
N MET A 404 7.37 -8.49 -13.56
CA MET A 404 7.92 -7.13 -13.46
C MET A 404 7.81 -6.37 -14.78
N GLN A 405 8.09 -7.05 -15.89
CA GLN A 405 7.97 -6.51 -17.25
C GLN A 405 6.52 -6.07 -17.54
N ARG A 406 5.55 -6.91 -17.20
CA ARG A 406 4.12 -6.61 -17.38
C ARG A 406 3.69 -5.39 -16.57
N LEU A 407 4.10 -5.30 -15.32
CA LEU A 407 3.82 -4.13 -14.47
C LEU A 407 4.45 -2.86 -15.03
N PHE A 408 5.67 -2.97 -15.55
CA PHE A 408 6.35 -1.85 -16.20
C PHE A 408 5.66 -1.42 -17.50
N GLU A 409 5.14 -2.36 -18.29
CA GLU A 409 4.36 -2.05 -19.49
C GLU A 409 3.06 -1.31 -19.15
N VAL A 410 2.34 -1.72 -18.09
CA VAL A 410 1.17 -0.97 -17.59
C VAL A 410 1.58 0.44 -17.17
N TYR A 411 2.67 0.54 -16.39
CA TYR A 411 3.19 1.83 -15.92
C TYR A 411 3.53 2.76 -17.08
N ARG A 412 4.28 2.27 -18.07
CA ARG A 412 4.67 3.02 -19.26
C ARG A 412 3.45 3.44 -20.08
N THR A 413 2.51 2.53 -20.31
CA THR A 413 1.28 2.83 -21.05
C THR A 413 0.45 3.91 -20.35
N ASN A 414 0.30 3.84 -19.03
CA ASN A 414 -0.40 4.87 -18.27
C ASN A 414 0.32 6.21 -18.30
N TRP A 415 1.66 6.20 -18.26
CA TRP A 415 2.47 7.40 -18.41
C TRP A 415 2.26 8.05 -19.76
N ASP A 416 2.38 7.28 -20.84
CA ASP A 416 2.18 7.77 -22.20
C ASP A 416 0.74 8.30 -22.37
N ALA A 417 -0.25 7.57 -21.86
CA ALA A 417 -1.65 8.02 -21.85
C ALA A 417 -1.83 9.36 -21.11
N ALA A 418 -1.20 9.54 -19.94
CA ALA A 418 -1.29 10.80 -19.20
C ALA A 418 -0.66 11.98 -19.95
N THR A 419 0.49 11.76 -20.58
CA THR A 419 1.22 12.82 -21.30
C THR A 419 0.59 13.17 -22.65
N GLU A 420 -0.09 12.20 -23.28
CA GLU A 420 -0.82 12.40 -24.54
C GLU A 420 -2.26 12.87 -24.32
N TYR A 421 -2.79 12.75 -23.09
CA TYR A 421 -4.16 13.13 -22.79
C TYR A 421 -4.41 14.60 -23.08
N ASN A 422 -5.35 14.82 -23.99
CA ASN A 422 -5.76 16.17 -24.37
C ASN A 422 -7.02 16.56 -23.61
N TYR A 423 -6.85 17.42 -22.60
CA TYR A 423 -7.99 18.05 -21.91
C TYR A 423 -8.76 18.92 -22.90
N GLN A 424 -9.64 18.29 -23.66
CA GLN A 424 -10.35 18.90 -24.80
C GLN A 424 -10.95 20.26 -24.48
N SER A 425 -11.09 21.06 -25.54
CA SER A 425 -11.42 22.47 -25.62
C SER A 425 -12.72 22.92 -24.94
N LYS A 426 -13.58 22.02 -24.47
CA LYS A 426 -14.76 22.34 -23.70
C LYS A 426 -14.52 21.99 -22.24
N ARG A 427 -14.29 23.02 -21.44
CA ARG A 427 -14.19 22.89 -19.99
C ARG A 427 -15.57 22.44 -19.45
N PRO A 428 -15.75 21.21 -18.93
CA PRO A 428 -17.04 20.76 -18.40
C PRO A 428 -17.41 21.60 -17.17
N ALA A 429 -18.71 21.75 -16.94
CA ALA A 429 -19.23 22.32 -15.69
C ALA A 429 -19.22 21.23 -14.61
N LEU A 430 -18.01 20.86 -14.18
CA LEU A 430 -17.77 19.76 -13.25
C LEU A 430 -17.09 20.29 -11.99
N ASP A 431 -17.71 20.04 -10.85
CA ASP A 431 -17.09 20.34 -9.56
C ASP A 431 -16.03 19.30 -9.21
N ILE A 432 -14.87 19.79 -8.75
CA ILE A 432 -13.71 18.97 -8.41
C ILE A 432 -13.33 19.22 -6.95
N THR A 433 -13.13 18.17 -6.19
CA THR A 433 -12.45 18.23 -4.90
C THR A 433 -11.02 17.75 -5.08
N LEU A 434 -10.07 18.68 -4.99
CA LEU A 434 -8.65 18.39 -4.96
C LEU A 434 -8.23 18.12 -3.51
N VAL A 435 -7.90 16.88 -3.20
CA VAL A 435 -7.23 16.52 -1.94
C VAL A 435 -5.72 16.53 -2.21
N ARG A 436 -5.01 17.47 -1.58
CA ARG A 436 -3.59 17.73 -1.86
C ARG A 436 -2.73 17.39 -0.65
N ALA A 437 -1.64 16.69 -0.87
CA ALA A 437 -0.61 16.45 0.14
C ALA A 437 0.14 17.76 0.46
N ARG A 438 0.38 18.03 1.75
CA ARG A 438 1.09 19.23 2.21
C ARG A 438 2.59 19.15 2.02
N GLU A 439 3.14 17.96 2.20
CA GLU A 439 4.56 17.74 2.09
C GLU A 439 4.97 17.63 0.62
N PRO A 440 6.07 18.27 0.23
CA PRO A 440 6.53 18.18 -1.14
C PRO A 440 7.06 16.77 -1.42
N LEU A 441 6.94 16.34 -2.67
CA LEU A 441 7.60 15.12 -3.14
C LEU A 441 9.08 15.09 -2.72
N PRO A 442 9.61 13.91 -2.39
CA PRO A 442 11.03 13.74 -2.14
C PRO A 442 11.91 14.38 -3.20
N ARG A 443 13.06 14.93 -2.78
CA ARG A 443 13.93 15.75 -3.65
C ARG A 443 14.30 15.04 -4.96
N ILE A 444 14.61 13.76 -4.89
CA ILE A 444 15.00 12.96 -6.07
C ILE A 444 13.91 12.94 -7.15
N LEU A 445 12.64 12.87 -6.75
CA LEU A 445 11.52 12.89 -7.68
C LEU A 445 11.25 14.27 -8.23
N ARG A 446 11.47 15.31 -7.42
CA ARG A 446 11.34 16.70 -7.90
C ARG A 446 12.37 17.06 -8.93
N GLU A 447 13.60 16.53 -8.80
CA GLU A 447 14.70 16.80 -9.75
C GLU A 447 14.47 16.11 -11.09
N MET A 448 13.73 15.00 -11.13
CA MET A 448 13.43 14.27 -12.35
C MET A 448 12.27 14.88 -13.17
N HIS A 449 11.55 15.85 -12.62
CA HIS A 449 10.33 16.43 -13.21
C HIS A 449 10.39 17.96 -13.33
N ASP A 450 11.38 18.51 -14.00
CA ASP A 450 11.39 19.94 -14.31
C ASP A 450 10.17 20.39 -15.13
N THR A 451 9.62 19.49 -15.96
CA THR A 451 8.39 19.72 -16.75
C THR A 451 7.12 19.77 -15.90
N ILE A 452 7.09 19.13 -14.74
CA ILE A 452 5.94 19.11 -13.82
C ILE A 452 6.03 20.25 -12.80
N ARG A 453 7.23 20.83 -12.63
CA ARG A 453 7.53 21.86 -11.62
C ARG A 453 6.64 23.11 -11.70
N SER A 454 6.24 23.52 -12.90
CA SER A 454 5.39 24.69 -13.08
C SER A 454 3.98 24.50 -12.52
N GLU A 455 3.46 23.29 -12.55
CA GLU A 455 2.12 22.94 -12.06
C GLU A 455 2.09 22.78 -10.54
N TYR A 456 3.19 22.35 -9.92
CA TYR A 456 3.34 22.30 -8.47
C TYR A 456 3.23 23.67 -7.78
N ASN A 457 3.54 24.75 -8.51
CA ASN A 457 3.41 26.12 -8.00
C ASN A 457 1.98 26.65 -8.07
N ASP A 458 1.07 25.95 -8.77
CA ASP A 458 -0.36 26.30 -8.79
C ASP A 458 -1.03 25.72 -7.53
N PRO A 459 -1.63 26.54 -6.66
CA PRO A 459 -2.29 26.07 -5.45
C PRO A 459 -3.36 25.01 -5.69
N LEU A 460 -3.96 25.01 -6.88
CA LEU A 460 -5.03 24.09 -7.29
C LEU A 460 -4.54 23.07 -8.34
N ASN A 461 -3.23 22.81 -8.39
CA ASN A 461 -2.60 21.80 -9.25
C ASN A 461 -3.07 21.89 -10.72
N GLY A 462 -3.38 23.10 -11.23
CA GLY A 462 -3.83 23.34 -12.61
C GLY A 462 -5.29 23.02 -12.92
N TRP A 463 -6.05 22.51 -11.97
CA TRP A 463 -7.44 22.05 -12.20
C TRP A 463 -8.41 23.18 -12.55
N THR A 464 -8.18 24.41 -12.10
CA THR A 464 -9.00 25.56 -12.49
C THR A 464 -9.02 25.84 -13.99
N ARG A 465 -8.02 25.36 -14.71
CA ARG A 465 -7.93 25.49 -16.16
C ARG A 465 -8.72 24.42 -16.91
N LYS A 466 -9.10 23.34 -16.22
CA LYS A 466 -9.71 22.13 -16.82
C LYS A 466 -11.22 22.03 -16.62
N THR A 467 -11.78 22.75 -15.65
CA THR A 467 -13.22 22.81 -15.42
C THR A 467 -13.74 24.25 -15.42
N SER A 468 -15.02 24.44 -15.74
CA SER A 468 -15.77 25.67 -15.48
C SER A 468 -16.55 25.60 -14.15
N GLY A 469 -16.62 24.43 -13.52
CA GLY A 469 -17.15 24.24 -12.18
C GLY A 469 -16.20 24.74 -11.10
N LYS A 470 -16.52 24.45 -9.85
CA LYS A 470 -15.72 24.85 -8.69
C LYS A 470 -14.59 23.84 -8.46
N VAL A 471 -13.39 24.33 -8.12
CA VAL A 471 -12.32 23.50 -7.61
C VAL A 471 -12.15 23.79 -6.13
N ARG A 472 -12.44 22.83 -5.30
CA ARG A 472 -12.28 22.91 -3.84
C ARG A 472 -10.98 22.24 -3.43
N LEU A 473 -10.16 22.94 -2.67
CA LEU A 473 -8.92 22.43 -2.11
C LEU A 473 -9.13 21.90 -0.70
N VAL A 474 -8.65 20.68 -0.46
CA VAL A 474 -8.53 20.07 0.87
C VAL A 474 -7.09 19.63 1.04
N GLU A 475 -6.39 20.17 2.02
CA GLU A 475 -5.02 19.80 2.30
C GLU A 475 -4.95 18.76 3.40
N VAL A 476 -4.15 17.71 3.16
CA VAL A 476 -3.89 16.61 4.10
C VAL A 476 -2.39 16.51 4.40
N GLU A 477 -2.05 15.98 5.56
CA GLU A 477 -0.65 15.72 5.94
C GLU A 477 -0.07 14.56 5.10
N GLY A 478 1.25 14.52 4.98
CA GLY A 478 1.99 13.55 4.17
C GLY A 478 2.37 14.09 2.79
N ASP A 479 3.11 13.30 2.05
CA ASP A 479 3.48 13.53 0.66
C ASP A 479 2.66 12.68 -0.32
N HIS A 480 2.90 12.83 -1.62
CA HIS A 480 2.18 12.14 -2.68
C HIS A 480 2.04 10.63 -2.49
N LEU A 481 3.02 9.97 -1.92
CA LEU A 481 3.00 8.51 -1.71
C LEU A 481 2.47 8.14 -0.33
N THR A 482 2.88 8.89 0.68
CA THR A 482 2.57 8.57 2.06
C THR A 482 1.13 8.86 2.44
N ILE A 483 0.39 9.70 1.70
CA ILE A 483 -1.04 9.97 1.99
C ILE A 483 -1.91 8.71 1.98
N MET A 484 -1.49 7.65 1.27
CA MET A 484 -2.19 6.36 1.23
C MET A 484 -1.68 5.37 2.29
N GLU A 485 -0.79 5.81 3.17
CA GLU A 485 -0.17 5.01 4.22
C GLU A 485 -0.60 5.50 5.61
N GLU A 486 -0.48 4.63 6.63
CA GLU A 486 -0.59 5.08 8.01
C GLU A 486 0.61 5.99 8.39
N PRO A 487 0.41 7.06 9.16
CA PRO A 487 -0.84 7.47 9.83
C PRO A 487 -1.74 8.41 8.99
N TYR A 488 -1.41 8.67 7.73
CA TYR A 488 -2.03 9.73 6.91
C TYR A 488 -3.34 9.29 6.25
N VAL A 489 -3.52 7.99 5.99
CA VAL A 489 -4.72 7.47 5.29
C VAL A 489 -6.01 7.71 6.07
N GLY A 490 -5.99 7.65 7.40
CA GLY A 490 -7.15 7.96 8.23
C GLY A 490 -7.63 9.42 8.07
N PRO A 491 -6.77 10.42 8.28
CA PRO A 491 -7.07 11.83 7.97
C PRO A 491 -7.50 12.07 6.52
N LEU A 492 -6.88 11.41 5.54
CA LEU A 492 -7.28 11.46 4.14
C LEU A 492 -8.72 11.00 3.94
N VAL A 493 -9.08 9.82 4.46
CA VAL A 493 -10.43 9.26 4.35
C VAL A 493 -11.45 10.18 5.02
N LYS A 494 -11.14 10.70 6.21
CA LYS A 494 -12.00 11.66 6.87
C LYS A 494 -12.26 12.89 6.00
N ALA A 495 -11.22 13.48 5.43
CA ALA A 495 -11.33 14.63 4.53
C ALA A 495 -12.21 14.32 3.31
N ILE A 496 -12.06 13.15 2.70
CA ILE A 496 -12.89 12.69 1.58
C ILE A 496 -14.37 12.58 2.03
N MET A 497 -14.64 11.95 3.16
CA MET A 497 -16.01 11.75 3.63
C MET A 497 -16.69 13.05 4.02
N ASP A 498 -15.99 14.00 4.64
CA ASP A 498 -16.49 15.31 4.96
C ASP A 498 -16.90 16.09 3.68
N GLU A 499 -16.14 15.95 2.59
CA GLU A 499 -16.47 16.60 1.31
C GLU A 499 -17.64 15.92 0.59
N ILE A 500 -17.75 14.60 0.63
CA ILE A 500 -18.89 13.86 0.09
C ILE A 500 -20.19 14.28 0.80
N GLN A 501 -20.15 14.39 2.12
CA GLN A 501 -21.33 14.79 2.90
C GLN A 501 -21.76 16.22 2.57
N ARG A 502 -20.84 17.17 2.47
CA ARG A 502 -21.14 18.56 2.08
C ARG A 502 -21.77 18.67 0.70
N GLY A 503 -21.32 17.85 -0.27
CA GLY A 503 -21.90 17.80 -1.61
C GLY A 503 -23.33 17.27 -1.62
N SER A 504 -23.69 16.42 -0.67
CA SER A 504 -25.04 15.85 -0.55
C SER A 504 -26.06 16.80 0.11
N GLU A 505 -25.60 17.85 0.79
CA GLU A 505 -26.44 18.86 1.48
C GLU A 505 -26.73 20.10 0.62
N GLN A 506 -26.11 20.21 -0.55
CA GLN A 506 -26.34 21.32 -1.54
C GLN A 506 -27.22 20.86 -2.69
#